data_efbb769685688b5f92ecfb8c67bf9c06
#
_entry.id   efbb769685688b5f92ecfb8c67bf9c06
#
_cell.length_a   1.000
_cell.length_b   1.000
_cell.length_c   1.000
_cell.angle_alpha   90.00
_cell.angle_beta   90.00
_cell.angle_gamma   90.00
#
_symmetry.space_group_name_H-M   'P 1'
#
loop_
_entity.id
_entity.type
_entity.pdbx_description
1 polymer ?
#
loop_
_entity_poly.entity_id
_entity_poly.type
_entity_poly.pdbx_seq_one_letter_code
_entity_poly.pdbx_strand_id
1 'polypeptide(L)'
;MPFYKKIHFSDKIIVYLWKNSETYEELLRKVYLKDQSLDRLKSMRSESHRKSFLGVRMLLEYCGYTDYDLSYDISGKPFLNSKNNEIPLVISISHSYEFSAIALSKEAIGLDIEKIKEKVLRIAPRYMNMAHIENLSKKEQIQKAVTIWGIKESIFKIKNETGISFPDHIFEETFDLQDNHCKAQLRFNNQVEDFNINFCMIEDYILVCAFRSY
;
A
#
# COMPACT_ATOMS: atom_id res chain seq x y z
N MET A 1 -2.09 -21.19 8.77
CA MET A 1 -1.30 -20.01 9.16
C MET A 1 -1.65 -18.87 8.21
N PRO A 2 -2.03 -17.70 8.69
CA PRO A 2 -2.54 -16.62 7.84
C PRO A 2 -1.48 -15.74 7.19
N PHE A 3 -0.17 -16.00 7.36
CA PHE A 3 0.83 -15.49 6.44
C PHE A 3 0.48 -16.01 5.05
N TYR A 4 0.11 -15.07 4.17
CA TYR A 4 -0.44 -15.43 2.89
C TYR A 4 0.65 -15.59 1.83
N LYS A 5 1.50 -14.55 1.65
CA LYS A 5 2.47 -14.54 0.55
C LYS A 5 3.60 -13.55 0.79
N LYS A 6 4.79 -13.89 0.28
CA LYS A 6 5.93 -13.00 0.08
C LYS A 6 6.12 -12.79 -1.41
N ILE A 7 6.27 -11.54 -1.84
CA ILE A 7 6.49 -11.16 -3.24
C ILE A 7 7.77 -10.34 -3.32
N HIS A 8 8.64 -10.69 -4.26
CA HIS A 8 9.82 -9.93 -4.61
C HIS A 8 9.52 -9.15 -5.89
N PHE A 9 9.40 -7.84 -5.81
CA PHE A 9 9.29 -6.99 -7.00
C PHE A 9 10.67 -6.65 -7.58
N SER A 10 11.71 -6.70 -6.75
CA SER A 10 13.12 -6.62 -7.14
C SER A 10 13.98 -7.19 -6.01
N ASP A 11 15.30 -7.25 -6.20
CA ASP A 11 16.24 -7.65 -5.16
C ASP A 11 16.22 -6.72 -3.94
N LYS A 12 15.70 -5.49 -4.11
CA LYS A 12 15.65 -4.46 -3.08
C LYS A 12 14.26 -4.30 -2.43
N ILE A 13 13.21 -4.86 -3.02
CA ILE A 13 11.82 -4.61 -2.64
C ILE A 13 11.11 -5.91 -2.36
N ILE A 14 10.70 -6.09 -1.12
CA ILE A 14 9.96 -7.26 -0.66
C ILE A 14 8.63 -6.82 -0.08
N VAL A 15 7.56 -7.44 -0.54
CA VAL A 15 6.20 -7.24 -0.03
C VAL A 15 5.73 -8.49 0.68
N TYR A 16 5.14 -8.30 1.85
CA TYR A 16 4.55 -9.36 2.66
C TYR A 16 3.06 -9.12 2.80
N LEU A 17 2.27 -10.19 2.68
CA LEU A 17 0.82 -10.17 2.77
C LEU A 17 0.33 -11.09 3.88
N TRP A 18 -0.63 -10.60 4.66
CA TRP A 18 -1.37 -11.34 5.67
C TRP A 18 -2.85 -11.37 5.30
N LYS A 19 -3.45 -12.56 5.29
CA LYS A 19 -4.90 -12.68 5.11
C LYS A 19 -5.55 -12.71 6.50
N ASN A 20 -6.33 -11.68 6.81
CA ASN A 20 -6.97 -11.46 8.12
C ASN A 20 -8.15 -12.45 8.34
N SER A 21 -7.87 -13.76 8.25
CA SER A 21 -8.87 -14.82 8.39
C SER A 21 -9.18 -15.18 9.84
N GLU A 22 -8.27 -14.85 10.78
CA GLU A 22 -8.49 -15.07 12.20
C GLU A 22 -9.52 -14.12 12.79
N THR A 23 -10.06 -14.47 13.96
CA THR A 23 -10.86 -13.55 14.78
C THR A 23 -10.00 -12.43 15.35
N TYR A 24 -10.66 -11.35 15.76
CA TYR A 24 -9.99 -10.24 16.45
C TYR A 24 -9.25 -10.71 17.71
N GLU A 25 -9.89 -11.56 18.51
CA GLU A 25 -9.35 -12.08 19.76
C GLU A 25 -8.13 -12.98 19.53
N GLU A 26 -8.15 -13.80 18.47
CA GLU A 26 -7.01 -14.64 18.11
C GLU A 26 -5.80 -13.81 17.68
N LEU A 27 -6.00 -12.76 16.88
CA LEU A 27 -4.93 -11.85 16.48
C LEU A 27 -4.39 -11.09 17.69
N LEU A 28 -5.27 -10.55 18.55
CA LEU A 28 -4.87 -9.78 19.72
C LEU A 28 -4.02 -10.57 20.71
N ARG A 29 -4.28 -11.88 20.87
CA ARG A 29 -3.49 -12.75 21.76
C ARG A 29 -2.08 -13.04 21.23
N LYS A 30 -1.83 -12.83 19.93
CA LYS A 30 -0.56 -13.17 19.28
C LYS A 30 0.41 -12.00 19.19
N VAL A 31 -0.04 -10.76 19.38
CA VAL A 31 0.79 -9.57 19.21
C VAL A 31 1.04 -8.87 20.54
N TYR A 32 2.26 -8.37 20.71
CA TYR A 32 2.62 -7.48 21.82
C TYR A 32 2.55 -6.04 21.34
N LEU A 33 1.62 -5.26 21.90
CA LEU A 33 1.37 -3.88 21.52
C LEU A 33 1.89 -2.92 22.58
N LYS A 34 2.51 -1.81 22.16
CA LYS A 34 2.80 -0.67 23.02
C LYS A 34 1.51 0.10 23.39
N ASP A 35 1.53 0.83 24.48
CA ASP A 35 0.34 1.53 25.01
C ASP A 35 -0.35 2.42 23.97
N GLN A 36 0.44 3.20 23.21
CA GLN A 36 -0.09 4.04 22.13
C GLN A 36 -0.84 3.23 21.05
N SER A 37 -0.36 2.04 20.72
CA SER A 37 -1.02 1.14 19.77
C SER A 37 -2.28 0.52 20.34
N LEU A 38 -2.30 0.18 21.64
CA LEU A 38 -3.49 -0.28 22.35
C LEU A 38 -4.57 0.79 22.37
N ASP A 39 -4.22 2.03 22.64
CA ASP A 39 -5.19 3.14 22.68
C ASP A 39 -5.74 3.44 21.27
N ARG A 40 -4.87 3.41 20.26
CA ARG A 40 -5.31 3.51 18.85
C ARG A 40 -6.27 2.38 18.48
N LEU A 41 -5.95 1.14 18.86
CA LEU A 41 -6.80 -0.02 18.59
C LEU A 41 -8.17 0.10 19.26
N LYS A 42 -8.24 0.55 20.53
CA LYS A 42 -9.48 0.81 21.26
C LYS A 42 -10.34 1.89 20.59
N SER A 43 -9.73 2.91 19.99
CA SER A 43 -10.43 4.00 19.29
C SER A 43 -11.04 3.59 17.95
N MET A 44 -10.62 2.47 17.37
CA MET A 44 -11.13 1.97 16.09
C MET A 44 -12.55 1.39 16.25
N ARG A 45 -13.49 1.88 15.45
CA ARG A 45 -14.90 1.43 15.49
C ARG A 45 -15.14 0.14 14.71
N SER A 46 -14.43 -0.05 13.58
CA SER A 46 -14.61 -1.16 12.68
C SER A 46 -13.76 -2.35 13.08
N GLU A 47 -14.37 -3.52 13.25
CA GLU A 47 -13.65 -4.77 13.50
C GLU A 47 -12.68 -5.10 12.36
N SER A 48 -13.08 -4.88 11.12
CA SER A 48 -12.21 -5.05 9.94
C SER A 48 -10.95 -4.19 10.06
N HIS A 49 -11.06 -2.93 10.48
CA HIS A 49 -9.89 -2.07 10.70
C HIS A 49 -9.02 -2.56 11.87
N ARG A 50 -9.64 -3.03 12.96
CA ARG A 50 -8.89 -3.62 14.08
C ARG A 50 -8.10 -4.86 13.63
N LYS A 51 -8.72 -5.75 12.86
CA LYS A 51 -8.06 -6.95 12.31
C LYS A 51 -6.93 -6.57 11.37
N SER A 52 -7.14 -5.61 10.49
CA SER A 52 -6.09 -5.11 9.58
C SER A 52 -4.92 -4.48 10.35
N PHE A 53 -5.21 -3.72 11.40
CA PHE A 53 -4.19 -3.16 12.28
C PHE A 53 -3.33 -4.24 12.94
N LEU A 54 -3.97 -5.31 13.45
CA LEU A 54 -3.27 -6.45 14.05
C LEU A 54 -2.53 -7.28 13.00
N GLY A 55 -3.10 -7.47 11.80
CA GLY A 55 -2.46 -8.15 10.68
C GLY A 55 -1.14 -7.50 10.27
N VAL A 56 -1.07 -6.16 10.30
CA VAL A 56 0.21 -5.44 10.08
C VAL A 56 1.23 -5.79 11.16
N ARG A 57 0.83 -5.94 12.44
CA ARG A 57 1.74 -6.32 13.53
C ARG A 57 2.24 -7.75 13.37
N MET A 58 1.37 -8.66 12.96
CA MET A 58 1.76 -10.03 12.60
C MET A 58 2.81 -10.05 11.48
N LEU A 59 2.66 -9.18 10.47
CA LEU A 59 3.64 -9.05 9.39
C LEU A 59 4.98 -8.49 9.90
N LEU A 60 4.95 -7.51 10.81
CA LEU A 60 6.18 -6.99 11.43
C LEU A 60 6.92 -8.09 12.17
N GLU A 61 6.23 -8.87 13.01
CA GLU A 61 6.83 -10.00 13.75
C GLU A 61 7.41 -11.05 12.80
N TYR A 62 6.68 -11.37 11.73
CA TYR A 62 7.18 -12.28 10.70
C TYR A 62 8.49 -11.79 10.04
N CYS A 63 8.67 -10.47 9.94
CA CYS A 63 9.87 -9.84 9.38
C CYS A 63 10.96 -9.57 10.43
N GLY A 64 10.78 -10.02 11.69
CA GLY A 64 11.74 -9.80 12.77
C GLY A 64 11.66 -8.43 13.44
N TYR A 65 10.58 -7.70 13.22
CA TYR A 65 10.26 -6.45 13.89
C TYR A 65 9.11 -6.64 14.88
N THR A 66 8.91 -5.66 15.75
CA THR A 66 7.82 -5.61 16.71
C THR A 66 7.03 -4.31 16.55
N ASP A 67 5.90 -4.17 17.23
CA ASP A 67 5.16 -2.91 17.29
C ASP A 67 5.99 -1.77 17.92
N TYR A 68 6.98 -2.08 18.76
CA TYR A 68 7.89 -1.12 19.36
C TYR A 68 8.91 -0.53 18.35
N ASP A 69 9.22 -1.29 17.28
CA ASP A 69 10.11 -0.85 16.21
C ASP A 69 9.39 0.05 15.20
N LEU A 70 8.06 0.04 15.16
CA LEU A 70 7.25 0.85 14.24
C LEU A 70 6.86 2.18 14.90
N SER A 71 7.17 3.28 14.24
CA SER A 71 6.75 4.64 14.62
C SER A 71 6.08 5.34 13.45
N TYR A 72 5.45 6.48 13.75
CA TYR A 72 4.80 7.33 12.73
C TYR A 72 5.29 8.76 12.93
N ASP A 73 5.61 9.43 11.85
CA ASP A 73 5.94 10.86 11.89
C ASP A 73 4.69 11.72 12.12
N ILE A 74 4.88 13.04 12.18
CA ILE A 74 3.79 14.00 12.41
C ILE A 74 2.73 13.99 11.29
N SER A 75 3.10 13.55 10.09
CA SER A 75 2.21 13.41 8.93
C SER A 75 1.51 12.05 8.88
N GLY A 76 1.82 11.16 9.83
CA GLY A 76 1.26 9.80 9.91
C GLY A 76 1.98 8.78 9.01
N LYS A 77 3.12 9.12 8.41
CA LYS A 77 3.92 8.20 7.61
C LYS A 77 4.65 7.21 8.51
N PRO A 78 4.55 5.88 8.25
CA PRO A 78 5.23 4.89 9.06
C PRO A 78 6.75 4.88 8.78
N PHE A 79 7.53 4.61 9.82
CA PHE A 79 8.96 4.32 9.72
C PHE A 79 9.38 3.30 10.76
N LEU A 80 10.47 2.58 10.45
CA LEU A 80 11.09 1.65 11.38
C LEU A 80 12.20 2.35 12.13
N ASN A 81 12.29 2.12 13.44
CA ASN A 81 13.37 2.62 14.27
C ASN A 81 14.67 1.85 13.94
N SER A 82 15.82 2.54 14.01
CA SER A 82 17.12 1.91 13.82
C SER A 82 17.38 0.84 14.88
N LYS A 83 17.89 -0.32 14.45
CA LYS A 83 18.41 -1.37 15.32
C LYS A 83 19.93 -1.43 15.14
N ASN A 84 20.67 -1.52 16.25
CA ASN A 84 22.13 -1.73 16.24
C ASN A 84 22.91 -0.73 15.38
N ASN A 85 22.48 0.53 15.28
CA ASN A 85 23.05 1.58 14.43
C ASN A 85 23.04 1.25 12.91
N GLU A 86 22.27 0.30 12.46
CA GLU A 86 22.05 0.06 11.04
C GLU A 86 21.05 1.06 10.45
N ILE A 87 21.19 1.35 9.14
CA ILE A 87 20.20 2.17 8.43
C ILE A 87 18.89 1.35 8.35
N PRO A 88 17.80 1.84 8.94
CA PRO A 88 16.54 1.10 8.95
C PRO A 88 15.99 0.99 7.53
N LEU A 89 15.29 -0.13 7.27
CA LEU A 89 14.53 -0.28 6.03
C LEU A 89 13.36 0.72 6.00
N VAL A 90 13.08 1.23 4.81
CA VAL A 90 11.86 2.00 4.55
C VAL A 90 10.69 1.03 4.55
N ILE A 91 9.61 1.40 5.24
CA ILE A 91 8.37 0.63 5.29
C ILE A 91 7.23 1.41 4.64
N SER A 92 6.41 0.72 3.87
CA SER A 92 5.09 1.20 3.44
C SER A 92 4.03 0.18 3.82
N ILE A 93 2.88 0.67 4.28
CA ILE A 93 1.79 -0.15 4.83
C ILE A 93 0.52 0.12 4.05
N SER A 94 -0.20 -0.94 3.71
CA SER A 94 -1.57 -0.84 3.17
C SER A 94 -2.44 -1.98 3.68
N HIS A 95 -3.75 -1.77 3.66
CA HIS A 95 -4.72 -2.80 3.96
C HIS A 95 -6.05 -2.53 3.28
N SER A 96 -6.71 -3.58 2.85
CA SER A 96 -8.04 -3.51 2.27
C SER A 96 -8.81 -4.78 2.65
N TYR A 97 -9.94 -4.63 3.34
CA TYR A 97 -10.81 -5.73 3.79
C TYR A 97 -10.06 -6.89 4.47
N GLU A 98 -9.83 -7.98 3.73
CA GLU A 98 -9.26 -9.22 4.25
C GLU A 98 -7.73 -9.26 4.19
N PHE A 99 -7.08 -8.26 3.59
CA PHE A 99 -5.63 -8.23 3.44
C PHE A 99 -4.99 -7.07 4.17
N SER A 100 -3.88 -7.38 4.83
CA SER A 100 -2.88 -6.43 5.30
C SER A 100 -1.59 -6.68 4.54
N ALA A 101 -0.89 -5.61 4.16
CA ALA A 101 0.35 -5.69 3.41
C ALA A 101 1.38 -4.70 3.96
N ILE A 102 2.65 -5.13 3.97
CA ILE A 102 3.79 -4.25 4.19
C ILE A 102 4.81 -4.45 3.07
N ALA A 103 5.43 -3.37 2.66
CA ALA A 103 6.61 -3.39 1.81
C ALA A 103 7.83 -2.93 2.60
N LEU A 104 8.95 -3.62 2.42
CA LEU A 104 10.25 -3.27 3.00
C LEU A 104 11.26 -3.04 1.88
N SER A 105 12.01 -1.93 1.97
CA SER A 105 13.01 -1.55 0.98
C SER A 105 14.13 -0.74 1.62
N LYS A 106 15.30 -0.67 0.95
CA LYS A 106 16.36 0.29 1.27
C LYS A 106 16.11 1.68 0.67
N GLU A 107 15.16 1.78 -0.25
CA GLU A 107 14.83 2.98 -1.01
C GLU A 107 13.38 3.41 -0.75
N ALA A 108 13.05 4.65 -1.12
CA ALA A 108 11.69 5.16 -0.95
C ALA A 108 10.69 4.31 -1.73
N ILE A 109 9.65 3.85 -1.04
CA ILE A 109 8.66 2.92 -1.55
C ILE A 109 7.26 3.32 -1.08
N GLY A 110 6.28 3.10 -1.93
CA GLY A 110 4.86 3.19 -1.60
C GLY A 110 4.14 1.90 -1.99
N LEU A 111 3.25 1.46 -1.13
CA LEU A 111 2.46 0.23 -1.31
C LEU A 111 0.98 0.54 -1.17
N ASP A 112 0.20 -0.01 -2.07
CA ASP A 112 -1.25 -0.01 -1.93
C ASP A 112 -1.85 -1.37 -2.28
N ILE A 113 -2.92 -1.77 -1.59
CA ILE A 113 -3.72 -2.95 -1.90
C ILE A 113 -5.19 -2.58 -1.86
N GLU A 114 -5.93 -2.90 -2.93
CA GLU A 114 -7.33 -2.54 -3.03
C GLU A 114 -8.18 -3.67 -3.58
N LYS A 115 -9.35 -3.86 -2.95
CA LYS A 115 -10.33 -4.83 -3.42
C LYS A 115 -10.98 -4.36 -4.72
N ILE A 116 -11.03 -5.24 -5.72
CA ILE A 116 -11.67 -4.96 -7.01
C ILE A 116 -13.18 -4.87 -6.80
N LYS A 117 -13.73 -3.66 -6.93
CA LYS A 117 -15.17 -3.39 -6.77
C LYS A 117 -15.66 -2.41 -7.81
N GLU A 118 -16.82 -2.69 -8.41
CA GLU A 118 -17.44 -1.85 -9.45
C GLU A 118 -17.63 -0.38 -9.02
N LYS A 119 -17.82 -0.15 -7.73
CA LYS A 119 -18.01 1.23 -7.20
C LYS A 119 -16.84 2.17 -7.55
N VAL A 120 -15.64 1.64 -7.87
CA VAL A 120 -14.47 2.45 -8.25
C VAL A 120 -14.78 3.31 -9.48
N LEU A 121 -15.57 2.82 -10.43
CA LEU A 121 -15.92 3.56 -11.65
C LEU A 121 -16.69 4.87 -11.37
N ARG A 122 -17.42 4.95 -10.26
CA ARG A 122 -18.13 6.17 -9.87
C ARG A 122 -17.21 7.30 -9.43
N ILE A 123 -16.04 6.96 -8.94
CA ILE A 123 -15.05 7.93 -8.46
C ILE A 123 -13.88 8.09 -9.43
N ALA A 124 -13.72 7.20 -10.42
CA ALA A 124 -12.65 7.21 -11.42
C ALA A 124 -12.43 8.59 -12.07
N PRO A 125 -13.48 9.33 -12.50
CA PRO A 125 -13.28 10.66 -13.07
C PRO A 125 -12.63 11.69 -12.16
N ARG A 126 -12.55 11.43 -10.85
CA ARG A 126 -11.94 12.33 -9.87
C ARG A 126 -10.44 12.13 -9.71
N TYR A 127 -9.86 11.07 -10.25
CA TYR A 127 -8.45 10.75 -10.04
C TYR A 127 -7.71 10.29 -11.30
N MET A 128 -8.40 9.96 -12.40
CA MET A 128 -7.78 9.45 -13.62
C MET A 128 -8.41 10.04 -14.89
N ASN A 129 -7.68 9.96 -16.00
CA ASN A 129 -8.24 10.22 -17.33
C ASN A 129 -9.07 9.00 -17.77
N MET A 130 -10.34 9.22 -18.08
CA MET A 130 -11.27 8.16 -18.50
C MET A 130 -10.91 7.51 -19.84
N ALA A 131 -10.13 8.19 -20.69
CA ALA A 131 -9.63 7.60 -21.95
C ALA A 131 -8.81 6.30 -21.73
N HIS A 132 -8.23 6.12 -20.54
CA HIS A 132 -7.52 4.88 -20.18
C HIS A 132 -8.40 3.63 -20.16
N ILE A 133 -9.72 3.78 -20.07
CA ILE A 133 -10.67 2.67 -19.89
C ILE A 133 -11.82 2.63 -20.91
N GLU A 134 -11.97 3.63 -21.79
CA GLU A 134 -13.12 3.78 -22.69
C GLU A 134 -13.36 2.54 -23.59
N ASN A 135 -12.29 1.92 -24.09
CA ASN A 135 -12.39 0.80 -25.05
C ASN A 135 -12.23 -0.58 -24.40
N LEU A 136 -12.26 -0.66 -23.06
CA LEU A 136 -12.08 -1.91 -22.33
C LEU A 136 -13.44 -2.54 -21.98
N SER A 137 -13.47 -3.87 -21.80
CA SER A 137 -14.61 -4.54 -21.21
C SER A 137 -14.86 -4.02 -19.77
N LYS A 138 -16.09 -4.11 -19.29
CA LYS A 138 -16.44 -3.63 -17.95
C LYS A 138 -15.55 -4.20 -16.84
N LYS A 139 -15.18 -5.47 -16.96
CA LYS A 139 -14.25 -6.12 -16.00
C LYS A 139 -12.88 -5.46 -16.03
N GLU A 140 -12.33 -5.24 -17.21
CA GLU A 140 -11.02 -4.59 -17.37
C GLU A 140 -11.07 -3.12 -16.95
N GLN A 141 -12.17 -2.40 -17.24
CA GLN A 141 -12.38 -1.03 -16.76
C GLN A 141 -12.25 -0.95 -15.24
N ILE A 142 -12.93 -1.86 -14.51
CA ILE A 142 -12.87 -1.90 -13.04
C ILE A 142 -11.45 -2.22 -12.57
N GLN A 143 -10.82 -3.24 -13.13
CA GLN A 143 -9.45 -3.64 -12.76
C GLN A 143 -8.46 -2.50 -13.02
N LYS A 144 -8.52 -1.87 -14.19
CA LYS A 144 -7.63 -0.75 -14.56
C LYS A 144 -7.86 0.46 -13.67
N ALA A 145 -9.11 0.81 -13.39
CA ALA A 145 -9.42 1.93 -12.48
C ALA A 145 -8.89 1.67 -11.06
N VAL A 146 -9.01 0.44 -10.53
CA VAL A 146 -8.43 0.07 -9.22
C VAL A 146 -6.90 0.14 -9.26
N THR A 147 -6.27 -0.33 -10.36
CA THR A 147 -4.82 -0.27 -10.52
C THR A 147 -4.33 1.18 -10.53
N ILE A 148 -4.99 2.06 -11.30
CA ILE A 148 -4.63 3.49 -11.35
C ILE A 148 -4.84 4.15 -9.99
N TRP A 149 -5.91 3.84 -9.27
CA TRP A 149 -6.08 4.29 -7.89
C TRP A 149 -4.89 3.89 -7.01
N GLY A 150 -4.51 2.61 -7.03
CA GLY A 150 -3.36 2.09 -6.28
C GLY A 150 -2.03 2.76 -6.68
N ILE A 151 -1.84 3.12 -7.96
CA ILE A 151 -0.67 3.89 -8.42
C ILE A 151 -0.63 5.26 -7.73
N LYS A 152 -1.75 5.99 -7.75
CA LYS A 152 -1.88 7.32 -7.13
C LYS A 152 -1.60 7.27 -5.63
N GLU A 153 -2.24 6.34 -4.92
CA GLU A 153 -2.04 6.11 -3.49
C GLU A 153 -0.59 5.73 -3.16
N SER A 154 0.02 4.83 -3.93
CA SER A 154 1.39 4.39 -3.69
C SER A 154 2.39 5.55 -3.86
N ILE A 155 2.26 6.37 -4.90
CA ILE A 155 3.12 7.55 -5.11
C ILE A 155 2.87 8.58 -4.00
N PHE A 156 1.60 8.83 -3.64
CA PHE A 156 1.28 9.73 -2.53
C PHE A 156 1.93 9.29 -1.22
N LYS A 157 1.90 8.00 -0.89
CA LYS A 157 2.56 7.44 0.32
C LYS A 157 4.07 7.65 0.34
N ILE A 158 4.74 7.73 -0.82
CA ILE A 158 6.17 8.06 -0.89
C ILE A 158 6.40 9.51 -0.48
N LYS A 159 5.63 10.44 -1.03
CA LYS A 159 5.80 11.89 -0.82
C LYS A 159 5.17 12.35 0.47
N ASN A 160 3.93 11.95 0.71
CA ASN A 160 3.10 12.35 1.86
C ASN A 160 3.04 13.87 2.08
N GLU A 161 2.98 14.64 0.97
CA GLU A 161 2.95 16.11 0.98
C GLU A 161 1.53 16.64 0.81
N THR A 162 1.17 17.62 1.64
CA THR A 162 -0.11 18.32 1.53
C THR A 162 -0.19 19.11 0.22
N GLY A 163 -1.35 19.08 -0.43
CA GLY A 163 -1.60 19.80 -1.67
C GLY A 163 -1.42 18.96 -2.94
N ILE A 164 -0.90 17.72 -2.84
CA ILE A 164 -0.87 16.82 -3.98
C ILE A 164 -2.31 16.40 -4.34
N SER A 165 -2.72 16.73 -5.56
CA SER A 165 -3.98 16.31 -6.18
C SER A 165 -3.72 15.15 -7.14
N PHE A 166 -4.47 14.08 -7.02
CA PHE A 166 -4.27 12.89 -7.86
C PHE A 166 -4.45 13.17 -9.35
N PRO A 167 -5.53 13.82 -9.80
CA PRO A 167 -5.72 14.09 -11.23
C PRO A 167 -4.76 15.12 -11.79
N ASP A 168 -4.29 16.09 -10.97
CA ASP A 168 -3.54 17.23 -11.45
C ASP A 168 -2.02 17.07 -11.34
N HIS A 169 -1.57 16.15 -10.47
CA HIS A 169 -0.14 16.04 -10.16
C HIS A 169 0.45 14.65 -10.41
N ILE A 170 -0.33 13.56 -10.40
CA ILE A 170 0.19 12.22 -10.61
C ILE A 170 -0.33 11.68 -11.95
N PHE A 171 0.60 11.35 -12.86
CA PHE A 171 0.30 10.92 -14.23
C PHE A 171 0.90 9.54 -14.47
N GLU A 172 0.06 8.55 -14.69
CA GLU A 172 0.47 7.23 -15.17
C GLU A 172 0.62 7.21 -16.69
N GLU A 173 1.63 6.52 -17.18
CA GLU A 173 1.73 6.18 -18.60
C GLU A 173 0.64 5.17 -19.00
N THR A 174 0.34 5.10 -20.29
CA THR A 174 -0.55 4.05 -20.81
C THR A 174 0.10 2.68 -20.60
N PHE A 175 -0.64 1.70 -20.11
CA PHE A 175 -0.16 0.35 -19.85
C PHE A 175 -1.26 -0.68 -20.08
N ASP A 176 -0.88 -1.93 -20.29
CA ASP A 176 -1.79 -3.05 -20.27
C ASP A 176 -1.76 -3.77 -18.91
N LEU A 177 -2.91 -4.28 -18.48
CA LEU A 177 -3.00 -5.00 -17.19
C LEU A 177 -2.12 -6.26 -17.16
N GLN A 178 -1.81 -6.83 -18.33
CA GLN A 178 -0.97 -8.01 -18.45
C GLN A 178 0.53 -7.73 -18.26
N ASP A 179 0.96 -6.48 -18.42
CA ASP A 179 2.37 -6.09 -18.28
C ASP A 179 2.83 -6.20 -16.82
N ASN A 180 1.91 -6.08 -15.86
CA ASN A 180 2.20 -6.07 -14.42
C ASN A 180 3.15 -4.94 -13.96
N HIS A 181 3.49 -4.02 -14.85
CA HIS A 181 4.31 -2.84 -14.57
C HIS A 181 3.94 -1.67 -15.48
N CYS A 182 4.27 -0.47 -15.06
CA CYS A 182 4.22 0.75 -15.87
C CYS A 182 5.13 1.81 -15.25
N LYS A 183 5.13 3.01 -15.85
CA LYS A 183 5.76 4.19 -15.27
C LYS A 183 4.70 5.22 -14.91
N ALA A 184 5.07 6.10 -13.99
CA ALA A 184 4.25 7.24 -13.61
C ALA A 184 5.14 8.42 -13.22
N GLN A 185 4.59 9.63 -13.29
CA GLN A 185 5.26 10.87 -12.90
C GLN A 185 4.45 11.59 -11.82
N LEU A 186 5.16 12.16 -10.87
CA LEU A 186 4.61 13.20 -10.00
C LEU A 186 5.15 14.56 -10.47
N ARG A 187 4.26 15.49 -10.79
CA ARG A 187 4.56 16.88 -11.16
C ARG A 187 3.99 17.79 -10.09
N PHE A 188 4.83 18.20 -9.17
CA PHE A 188 4.40 19.02 -8.03
C PHE A 188 5.50 19.98 -7.60
N ASN A 189 5.14 21.21 -7.20
CA ASN A 189 6.07 22.27 -6.75
C ASN A 189 7.23 22.53 -7.75
N ASN A 190 6.93 22.61 -9.07
CA ASN A 190 7.89 22.78 -10.16
C ASN A 190 8.96 21.66 -10.25
N GLN A 191 8.70 20.52 -9.64
CA GLN A 191 9.53 19.33 -9.74
C GLN A 191 8.79 18.23 -10.50
N VAL A 192 9.57 17.42 -11.23
CA VAL A 192 9.08 16.21 -11.89
C VAL A 192 9.87 15.03 -11.33
N GLU A 193 9.17 14.05 -10.82
CA GLU A 193 9.76 12.82 -10.30
C GLU A 193 9.17 11.63 -11.04
N ASP A 194 10.05 10.74 -11.52
CA ASP A 194 9.66 9.52 -12.22
C ASP A 194 9.61 8.32 -11.27
N PHE A 195 8.60 7.49 -11.46
CA PHE A 195 8.36 6.29 -10.66
C PHE A 195 8.20 5.07 -11.55
N ASN A 196 8.83 3.97 -11.15
CA ASN A 196 8.51 2.64 -11.62
C ASN A 196 7.37 2.08 -10.77
N ILE A 197 6.42 1.46 -11.41
CA ILE A 197 5.25 0.86 -10.80
C ILE A 197 5.25 -0.62 -11.11
N ASN A 198 5.13 -1.45 -10.10
CA ASN A 198 4.80 -2.87 -10.25
C ASN A 198 3.43 -3.13 -9.63
N PHE A 199 2.65 -3.98 -10.28
CA PHE A 199 1.34 -4.37 -9.76
C PHE A 199 1.04 -5.84 -10.06
N CYS A 200 0.18 -6.45 -9.27
CA CYS A 200 -0.28 -7.81 -9.52
C CYS A 200 -1.65 -8.06 -8.87
N MET A 201 -2.33 -9.07 -9.38
CA MET A 201 -3.57 -9.56 -8.75
C MET A 201 -3.26 -10.48 -7.57
N ILE A 202 -3.99 -10.28 -6.49
CA ILE A 202 -4.02 -11.13 -5.29
C ILE A 202 -5.48 -11.49 -5.04
N GLU A 203 -5.89 -12.68 -5.44
CA GLU A 203 -7.32 -13.07 -5.44
C GLU A 203 -8.17 -12.01 -6.18
N ASP A 204 -9.11 -11.37 -5.51
CA ASP A 204 -9.95 -10.27 -6.01
C ASP A 204 -9.45 -8.87 -5.60
N TYR A 205 -8.12 -8.73 -5.39
CA TYR A 205 -7.45 -7.47 -5.06
C TYR A 205 -6.38 -7.13 -6.10
N ILE A 206 -6.07 -5.85 -6.21
CA ILE A 206 -4.88 -5.34 -6.90
C ILE A 206 -3.89 -4.86 -5.83
N LEU A 207 -2.67 -5.36 -5.91
CA LEU A 207 -1.52 -4.89 -5.14
C LEU A 207 -0.66 -4.02 -6.05
N VAL A 208 -0.34 -2.81 -5.62
CA VAL A 208 0.51 -1.85 -6.36
C VAL A 208 1.68 -1.41 -5.49
N CYS A 209 2.85 -1.37 -6.09
CA CYS A 209 4.09 -0.92 -5.47
C CYS A 209 4.74 0.12 -6.36
N ALA A 210 5.00 1.32 -5.82
CA ALA A 210 5.71 2.40 -6.48
C ALA A 210 7.08 2.63 -5.85
N PHE A 211 8.09 2.93 -6.67
CA PHE A 211 9.43 3.29 -6.23
C PHE A 211 10.07 4.23 -7.25
N ARG A 212 11.06 5.04 -6.84
CA ARG A 212 11.69 6.02 -7.73
C ARG A 212 12.46 5.33 -8.87
N SER A 213 12.36 5.89 -10.07
CA SER A 213 13.30 5.61 -11.16
C SER A 213 14.60 6.38 -10.94
N TYR A 214 15.72 5.68 -11.00
CA TYR A 214 17.07 6.29 -10.97
C TYR A 214 17.64 6.31 -12.38
#